data_aa2253f391200548bedb298fb5d6efab
#
_entry.id   aa2253f391200548bedb298fb5d6efab
#
_cell.length_a   1.000
_cell.length_b   1.000
_cell.length_c   1.000
_cell.angle_alpha   90.00
_cell.angle_beta   90.00
_cell.angle_gamma   90.00
#
_symmetry.space_group_name_H-M   'P 1'
#
loop_
_entity.id
_entity.type
_entity.pdbx_description
1 polymer ?
#
loop_
_entity_poly.entity_id
_entity_poly.type
_entity_poly.pdbx_seq_one_letter_code
_entity_poly.pdbx_strand_id
1 'polypeptide(L)'
;EESFLLEGTYALLNLYTEDTSGAYGFIRSLRGFSHMVRHIEVDHQGNIWAKHLRNGLYRFRIDPDMKQVKDVRKYEGLGEVKGGSFTLFKINGRVVFSNGEYFYTYEDMTDSIVPYETMNEQLMELKGIKTVSRANGDYYWFVGDRIVYLVKCAINTFNIELRIPYSLFDGLTVEERGSVAYDVRNGCSYLCLNNAIARIETDSSSLYKSRVRRSLWISGMRVIDEFSGKRKTLVVQPGAKVEPEFNTVNFTLCYPVYSNYTYKVRYRLEGYSDQWMPGGRYLQKKYSRLSYGSYVFQAEIYDTDRVLASVELPFEILRPWYLSYWAVGSYILAGLCLLALL
;
A
#
# COMPACT_ATOMS: atom_id res chain seq x y z
N GLU A 1 13.92 -33.77 -23.43
CA GLU A 1 14.16 -33.58 -21.99
C GLU A 1 12.93 -34.07 -21.24
N GLU A 2 13.10 -35.03 -20.33
CA GLU A 2 12.00 -35.44 -19.47
C GLU A 2 11.74 -34.35 -18.43
N SER A 3 10.50 -33.86 -18.34
CA SER A 3 10.11 -32.92 -17.32
C SER A 3 9.62 -33.66 -16.07
N PHE A 4 10.14 -33.27 -14.91
CA PHE A 4 9.77 -33.84 -13.62
C PHE A 4 9.09 -32.80 -12.75
N LEU A 5 8.02 -33.24 -12.05
CA LEU A 5 7.39 -32.44 -10.99
C LEU A 5 7.76 -33.03 -9.64
N LEU A 6 8.25 -32.17 -8.74
CA LEU A 6 8.51 -32.53 -7.36
C LEU A 6 7.45 -31.94 -6.44
N GLU A 7 6.76 -32.80 -5.72
CA GLU A 7 5.73 -32.43 -4.74
C GLU A 7 6.27 -32.63 -3.32
N GLY A 8 6.17 -31.59 -2.51
CA GLY A 8 6.43 -31.68 -1.07
C GLY A 8 5.14 -31.95 -0.30
N THR A 9 5.14 -32.97 0.52
CA THR A 9 4.04 -33.33 1.42
C THR A 9 4.42 -33.13 2.88
N TYR A 10 3.57 -33.56 3.81
CA TYR A 10 3.84 -33.51 5.25
C TYR A 10 5.05 -34.34 5.69
N ALA A 11 5.42 -35.38 4.97
CA ALA A 11 6.49 -36.29 5.38
C ALA A 11 7.38 -36.76 4.24
N LEU A 12 6.99 -36.55 3.00
CA LEU A 12 7.65 -37.14 1.83
C LEU A 12 7.80 -36.12 0.70
N LEU A 13 8.76 -36.39 -0.18
CA LEU A 13 8.91 -35.74 -1.46
C LEU A 13 8.51 -36.76 -2.54
N ASN A 14 7.52 -36.44 -3.33
CA ASN A 14 7.01 -37.27 -4.40
C ASN A 14 7.50 -36.76 -5.74
N LEU A 15 7.91 -37.67 -6.59
CA LEU A 15 8.37 -37.39 -7.94
C LEU A 15 7.34 -37.87 -8.97
N TYR A 16 7.04 -37.03 -9.91
CA TYR A 16 6.14 -37.30 -11.05
C TYR A 16 6.84 -37.01 -12.36
N THR A 17 6.44 -37.66 -13.42
CA THR A 17 6.86 -37.38 -14.80
C THR A 17 5.67 -36.98 -15.63
N GLU A 18 5.89 -36.11 -16.60
CA GLU A 18 4.88 -35.70 -17.56
C GLU A 18 4.80 -36.74 -18.68
N ASP A 19 3.62 -37.21 -18.97
CA ASP A 19 3.36 -38.11 -20.10
C ASP A 19 3.15 -37.32 -21.41
N THR A 20 2.99 -38.07 -22.52
CA THR A 20 2.78 -37.48 -23.86
C THR A 20 1.47 -36.69 -23.99
N SER A 21 0.54 -36.82 -23.06
CA SER A 21 -0.73 -36.09 -23.00
C SER A 21 -0.63 -34.80 -22.18
N GLY A 22 0.52 -34.53 -21.49
CA GLY A 22 0.71 -33.43 -20.57
C GLY A 22 0.20 -33.72 -19.15
N ALA A 23 -0.17 -34.98 -18.86
CA ALA A 23 -0.58 -35.40 -17.53
C ALA A 23 0.62 -35.88 -16.69
N TYR A 24 0.62 -35.55 -15.39
CA TYR A 24 1.68 -35.97 -14.47
C TYR A 24 1.36 -37.30 -13.81
N GLY A 25 2.16 -38.32 -14.09
CA GLY A 25 2.08 -39.66 -13.47
C GLY A 25 3.07 -39.77 -12.28
N PHE A 26 2.60 -40.34 -11.16
CA PHE A 26 3.45 -40.62 -10.00
C PHE A 26 4.51 -41.67 -10.34
N ILE A 27 5.77 -41.37 -10.03
CA ILE A 27 6.88 -42.32 -10.18
C ILE A 27 7.19 -42.99 -8.84
N ARG A 28 7.55 -42.20 -7.85
CA ARG A 28 7.97 -42.68 -6.53
C ARG A 28 8.07 -41.57 -5.48
N SER A 29 8.13 -41.96 -4.23
CA SER A 29 8.59 -41.11 -3.13
C SER A 29 10.11 -41.20 -2.97
N LEU A 30 10.76 -40.05 -2.81
CA LEU A 30 12.21 -39.97 -2.60
C LEU A 30 12.57 -40.35 -1.17
N ARG A 31 13.65 -41.15 -0.99
CA ARG A 31 14.18 -41.49 0.32
C ARG A 31 15.16 -40.43 0.83
N GLY A 32 15.42 -40.42 2.13
CA GLY A 32 16.45 -39.54 2.73
C GLY A 32 15.99 -38.13 3.12
N PHE A 33 14.69 -37.81 2.95
CA PHE A 33 14.11 -36.56 3.42
C PHE A 33 12.69 -36.81 3.94
N SER A 34 12.47 -36.59 5.23
CA SER A 34 11.21 -36.84 5.93
C SER A 34 10.72 -35.64 6.73
N HIS A 35 10.82 -34.47 6.14
CA HIS A 35 10.41 -33.20 6.78
C HIS A 35 9.22 -32.59 6.06
N MET A 36 8.39 -31.87 6.83
CA MET A 36 7.26 -31.11 6.30
C MET A 36 7.75 -30.01 5.37
N VAL A 37 7.35 -30.04 4.12
CA VAL A 37 7.67 -29.02 3.13
C VAL A 37 6.44 -28.18 2.80
N ARG A 38 6.60 -26.88 2.86
CA ARG A 38 5.54 -25.91 2.50
C ARG A 38 5.76 -25.28 1.15
N HIS A 39 7.00 -25.07 0.76
CA HIS A 39 7.37 -24.44 -0.50
C HIS A 39 8.71 -25.00 -0.97
N ILE A 40 8.84 -25.17 -2.27
CA ILE A 40 10.04 -25.70 -2.92
C ILE A 40 10.43 -24.78 -4.07
N GLU A 41 11.71 -24.47 -4.18
CA GLU A 41 12.30 -23.80 -5.33
C GLU A 41 13.58 -24.53 -5.77
N VAL A 42 13.86 -24.51 -7.05
CA VAL A 42 15.08 -25.07 -7.64
C VAL A 42 15.98 -23.94 -8.11
N ASP A 43 17.22 -23.88 -7.62
CA ASP A 43 18.17 -22.88 -8.06
C ASP A 43 18.80 -23.23 -9.43
N HIS A 44 19.64 -22.35 -9.95
CA HIS A 44 20.31 -22.49 -11.24
C HIS A 44 21.34 -23.64 -11.28
N GLN A 45 21.79 -24.14 -10.14
CA GLN A 45 22.71 -25.27 -10.01
C GLN A 45 21.99 -26.61 -9.83
N GLY A 46 20.65 -26.60 -9.80
CA GLY A 46 19.83 -27.78 -9.56
C GLY A 46 19.75 -28.19 -8.08
N ASN A 47 20.19 -27.33 -7.13
CA ASN A 47 19.89 -27.55 -5.72
C ASN A 47 18.43 -27.25 -5.46
N ILE A 48 17.81 -28.05 -4.63
CA ILE A 48 16.43 -27.91 -4.22
C ILE A 48 16.41 -27.23 -2.85
N TRP A 49 15.71 -26.11 -2.79
CA TRP A 49 15.47 -25.35 -1.58
C TRP A 49 14.06 -25.63 -1.09
N ALA A 50 13.92 -26.11 0.13
CA ALA A 50 12.65 -26.45 0.73
C ALA A 50 12.41 -25.66 2.01
N LYS A 51 11.32 -24.94 2.06
CA LYS A 51 10.86 -24.25 3.27
C LYS A 51 10.10 -25.22 4.14
N HIS A 52 10.58 -25.45 5.36
CA HIS A 52 9.86 -26.18 6.38
C HIS A 52 8.74 -25.32 7.00
N LEU A 53 7.68 -25.94 7.48
CA LEU A 53 6.57 -25.22 8.08
C LEU A 53 6.98 -24.36 9.29
N ARG A 54 7.91 -24.85 10.13
CA ARG A 54 8.34 -24.20 11.37
C ARG A 54 9.85 -24.12 11.58
N ASN A 55 10.64 -24.96 10.91
CA ASN A 55 12.04 -25.25 11.29
C ASN A 55 13.07 -24.80 10.25
N GLY A 56 12.90 -23.65 9.63
CA GLY A 56 13.90 -23.06 8.74
C GLY A 56 13.84 -23.56 7.31
N LEU A 57 14.99 -23.56 6.66
CA LEU A 57 15.18 -23.92 5.26
C LEU A 57 16.06 -25.16 5.16
N TYR A 58 15.81 -25.96 4.13
CA TYR A 58 16.63 -27.08 3.74
C TYR A 58 17.12 -26.89 2.32
N ARG A 59 18.38 -27.24 2.06
CA ARG A 59 18.95 -27.37 0.73
C ARG A 59 19.41 -28.80 0.54
N PHE A 60 19.08 -29.37 -0.60
CA PHE A 60 19.47 -30.73 -0.96
C PHE A 60 19.52 -30.93 -2.47
N ARG A 61 20.03 -32.05 -2.90
CA ARG A 61 20.03 -32.54 -4.28
C ARG A 61 19.32 -33.87 -4.39
N ILE A 62 18.78 -34.18 -5.55
CA ILE A 62 18.29 -35.50 -5.88
C ILE A 62 19.44 -36.25 -6.54
N ASP A 63 19.62 -37.51 -6.21
CA ASP A 63 20.67 -38.33 -6.85
C ASP A 63 20.33 -38.60 -8.32
N PRO A 64 21.32 -38.94 -9.17
CA PRO A 64 21.12 -39.17 -10.58
C PRO A 64 20.10 -40.28 -10.89
N ASP A 65 19.97 -41.27 -10.01
CA ASP A 65 18.98 -42.36 -10.13
C ASP A 65 17.57 -41.97 -9.72
N MET A 66 17.39 -40.71 -9.24
CA MET A 66 16.13 -40.15 -8.78
C MET A 66 15.42 -41.02 -7.70
N LYS A 67 16.18 -41.67 -6.82
CA LYS A 67 15.65 -42.54 -5.76
C LYS A 67 15.70 -41.92 -4.37
N GLN A 68 16.67 -41.07 -4.16
CA GLN A 68 16.94 -40.50 -2.83
C GLN A 68 17.47 -39.08 -2.92
N VAL A 69 17.35 -38.39 -1.80
CA VAL A 69 17.89 -37.05 -1.57
C VAL A 69 19.30 -37.15 -1.00
N LYS A 70 20.20 -36.30 -1.50
CA LYS A 70 21.60 -36.20 -1.06
C LYS A 70 21.94 -34.79 -0.60
N ASP A 71 23.05 -34.64 0.10
CA ASP A 71 23.62 -33.35 0.49
C ASP A 71 22.65 -32.45 1.27
N VAL A 72 21.87 -33.04 2.16
CA VAL A 72 20.88 -32.31 2.94
C VAL A 72 21.55 -31.35 3.92
N ARG A 73 21.36 -30.06 3.75
CA ARG A 73 21.79 -29.02 4.69
C ARG A 73 20.57 -28.28 5.25
N LYS A 74 20.64 -27.97 6.54
CA LYS A 74 19.61 -27.19 7.24
C LYS A 74 20.14 -25.83 7.59
N TYR A 75 19.32 -24.80 7.33
CA TYR A 75 19.57 -23.41 7.70
C TYR A 75 18.50 -22.98 8.71
N GLU A 76 18.92 -22.63 9.93
CA GLU A 76 18.01 -22.29 11.04
C GLU A 76 17.65 -20.80 11.09
N GLY A 77 18.32 -19.98 10.27
CA GLY A 77 18.12 -18.55 10.21
C GLY A 77 18.50 -17.96 8.87
N LEU A 78 18.21 -16.68 8.68
CA LEU A 78 18.66 -15.85 7.58
C LEU A 78 19.59 -14.77 8.14
N GLY A 79 20.88 -14.84 7.79
CA GLY A 79 21.89 -13.97 8.37
C GLY A 79 21.95 -14.14 9.90
N GLU A 80 21.86 -13.03 10.63
CA GLU A 80 21.89 -13.01 12.09
C GLU A 80 20.53 -13.38 12.75
N VAL A 81 19.44 -13.40 11.96
CA VAL A 81 18.09 -13.69 12.46
C VAL A 81 17.89 -15.20 12.56
N LYS A 82 17.89 -15.71 13.79
CA LYS A 82 17.60 -17.11 14.09
C LYS A 82 16.11 -17.30 14.35
N GLY A 83 15.53 -18.30 13.71
CA GLY A 83 14.10 -18.61 13.85
C GLY A 83 13.20 -17.65 13.05
N GLY A 84 11.91 -17.87 13.11
CA GLY A 84 10.90 -17.04 12.44
C GLY A 84 10.30 -17.68 11.19
N SER A 85 9.34 -16.97 10.61
CA SER A 85 8.68 -17.37 9.37
C SER A 85 9.45 -16.80 8.19
N PHE A 86 10.12 -17.67 7.43
CA PHE A 86 10.79 -17.26 6.20
C PHE A 86 9.89 -17.44 4.99
N THR A 87 10.05 -16.57 4.01
CA THR A 87 9.45 -16.71 2.69
C THR A 87 10.54 -17.14 1.71
N LEU A 88 10.23 -18.11 0.86
CA LEU A 88 11.11 -18.63 -0.18
C LEU A 88 10.45 -18.38 -1.53
N PHE A 89 11.18 -17.85 -2.49
CA PHE A 89 10.69 -17.60 -3.85
C PHE A 89 11.87 -17.48 -4.82
N LYS A 90 11.54 -17.40 -6.12
CA LYS A 90 12.54 -17.32 -7.19
C LYS A 90 12.28 -16.11 -8.07
N ILE A 91 13.31 -15.31 -8.30
CA ILE A 91 13.28 -14.15 -9.20
C ILE A 91 14.40 -14.32 -10.23
N ASN A 92 14.05 -14.31 -11.51
CA ASN A 92 15.01 -14.40 -12.62
C ASN A 92 16.02 -15.55 -12.45
N GLY A 93 15.55 -16.71 -12.02
CA GLY A 93 16.38 -17.89 -11.79
C GLY A 93 17.13 -17.93 -10.45
N ARG A 94 17.22 -16.82 -9.72
CA ARG A 94 17.87 -16.72 -8.43
C ARG A 94 16.88 -17.02 -7.29
N VAL A 95 17.28 -17.84 -6.36
CA VAL A 95 16.51 -18.11 -5.14
C VAL A 95 16.67 -16.95 -4.18
N VAL A 96 15.57 -16.48 -3.65
CA VAL A 96 15.48 -15.36 -2.72
C VAL A 96 14.71 -15.77 -1.48
N PHE A 97 15.17 -15.33 -0.34
CA PHE A 97 14.56 -15.57 0.97
C PHE A 97 14.14 -14.24 1.59
N SER A 98 13.10 -14.24 2.40
CA SER A 98 12.74 -13.07 3.19
C SER A 98 12.36 -13.47 4.62
N ASN A 99 12.80 -12.69 5.59
CA ASN A 99 12.36 -12.79 6.99
C ASN A 99 11.19 -11.84 7.31
N GLY A 100 10.61 -11.21 6.29
CA GLY A 100 9.55 -10.21 6.41
C GLY A 100 10.06 -8.76 6.47
N GLU A 101 11.32 -8.53 6.82
CA GLU A 101 11.94 -7.20 6.86
C GLU A 101 12.96 -7.00 5.76
N TYR A 102 13.79 -8.01 5.50
CA TYR A 102 14.88 -7.98 4.55
C TYR A 102 14.82 -9.17 3.61
N PHE A 103 15.44 -8.98 2.44
CA PHE A 103 15.65 -9.99 1.42
C PHE A 103 17.09 -10.52 1.49
N TYR A 104 17.22 -11.81 1.27
CA TYR A 104 18.48 -12.55 1.27
C TYR A 104 18.56 -13.40 0.01
N THR A 105 19.76 -13.75 -0.40
CA THR A 105 20.02 -14.67 -1.51
C THR A 105 21.11 -15.66 -1.11
N TYR A 106 21.21 -16.73 -1.88
CA TYR A 106 22.30 -17.69 -1.69
C TYR A 106 23.49 -17.29 -2.58
N GLU A 107 24.67 -17.29 -2.00
CA GLU A 107 25.93 -17.05 -2.68
C GLU A 107 26.74 -18.36 -2.75
N ASP A 108 26.97 -18.82 -4.00
CA ASP A 108 27.62 -20.11 -4.25
C ASP A 108 29.09 -20.13 -3.81
N MET A 109 29.80 -19.00 -3.95
CA MET A 109 31.23 -18.93 -3.63
C MET A 109 31.52 -19.09 -2.14
N THR A 110 30.65 -18.54 -1.32
CA THR A 110 30.78 -18.61 0.15
C THR A 110 29.95 -19.72 0.78
N ASP A 111 29.16 -20.44 -0.02
CA ASP A 111 28.20 -21.47 0.42
C ASP A 111 27.30 -20.97 1.57
N SER A 112 26.84 -19.71 1.47
CA SER A 112 26.11 -19.03 2.54
C SER A 112 24.92 -18.22 2.04
N ILE A 113 23.96 -17.98 2.95
CA ILE A 113 22.84 -17.06 2.72
C ILE A 113 23.29 -15.68 3.18
N VAL A 114 23.30 -14.73 2.23
CA VAL A 114 23.76 -13.35 2.43
C VAL A 114 22.63 -12.34 2.17
N PRO A 115 22.67 -11.13 2.74
CA PRO A 115 21.72 -10.07 2.40
C PRO A 115 21.74 -9.76 0.90
N TYR A 116 20.57 -9.54 0.32
CA TYR A 116 20.44 -9.10 -1.07
C TYR A 116 20.39 -7.57 -1.13
N GLU A 117 21.57 -6.93 -0.99
CA GLU A 117 21.71 -5.49 -0.77
C GLU A 117 20.95 -4.67 -1.79
N THR A 118 21.17 -4.90 -3.10
CA THR A 118 20.49 -4.16 -4.18
C THR A 118 18.97 -4.23 -4.08
N MET A 119 18.42 -5.40 -3.74
CA MET A 119 16.98 -5.58 -3.58
C MET A 119 16.48 -4.87 -2.32
N ASN A 120 17.23 -4.94 -1.23
CA ASN A 120 16.89 -4.28 0.03
C ASN A 120 16.88 -2.75 -0.10
N GLU A 121 17.84 -2.17 -0.82
CA GLU A 121 17.90 -0.74 -1.07
C GLU A 121 16.72 -0.25 -1.93
N GLN A 122 16.41 -0.95 -3.01
CA GLN A 122 15.39 -0.53 -3.97
C GLN A 122 13.96 -0.84 -3.53
N LEU A 123 13.77 -1.84 -2.67
CA LEU A 123 12.48 -2.30 -2.20
C LEU A 123 12.29 -2.10 -0.67
N MET A 124 12.87 -1.04 -0.10
CA MET A 124 12.82 -0.76 1.35
C MET A 124 11.40 -0.69 1.92
N GLU A 125 10.42 -0.31 1.11
CA GLU A 125 9.02 -0.22 1.55
C GLU A 125 8.29 -1.57 1.62
N LEU A 126 8.83 -2.64 1.02
CA LEU A 126 8.23 -3.95 1.02
C LEU A 126 8.49 -4.68 2.34
N LYS A 127 7.57 -4.50 3.27
CA LYS A 127 7.59 -5.18 4.58
C LYS A 127 6.47 -6.21 4.68
N GLY A 128 6.68 -7.25 5.48
CA GLY A 128 5.67 -8.26 5.72
C GLY A 128 5.29 -9.09 4.49
N ILE A 129 6.24 -9.34 3.58
CA ILE A 129 5.95 -10.11 2.35
C ILE A 129 5.69 -11.57 2.71
N LYS A 130 4.51 -12.06 2.37
CA LYS A 130 4.05 -13.43 2.63
C LYS A 130 4.30 -14.38 1.48
N THR A 131 4.15 -13.90 0.25
CA THR A 131 4.36 -14.69 -0.95
C THR A 131 4.78 -13.80 -2.12
N VAL A 132 5.53 -14.39 -3.03
CA VAL A 132 5.91 -13.76 -4.30
C VAL A 132 5.56 -14.72 -5.43
N SER A 133 4.90 -14.24 -6.45
CA SER A 133 4.48 -15.04 -7.61
C SER A 133 4.86 -14.33 -8.89
N ARG A 134 5.33 -15.08 -9.87
CA ARG A 134 5.63 -14.52 -11.19
C ARG A 134 4.35 -14.08 -11.89
N ALA A 135 4.36 -12.88 -12.44
CA ALA A 135 3.35 -12.39 -13.37
C ALA A 135 3.81 -12.62 -14.82
N ASN A 136 3.84 -11.60 -15.65
CA ASN A 136 4.28 -11.70 -17.03
C ASN A 136 5.72 -11.17 -17.20
N GLY A 137 6.57 -11.90 -17.94
CA GLY A 137 7.95 -11.49 -18.21
C GLY A 137 8.75 -11.28 -16.91
N ASP A 138 9.23 -10.06 -16.71
CA ASP A 138 10.03 -9.65 -15.55
C ASP A 138 9.18 -9.08 -14.40
N TYR A 139 7.86 -9.22 -14.46
CA TYR A 139 6.96 -8.72 -13.45
C TYR A 139 6.63 -9.80 -12.42
N TYR A 140 6.62 -9.39 -11.15
CA TYR A 140 6.33 -10.26 -10.01
C TYR A 140 5.34 -9.58 -9.06
N TRP A 141 4.41 -10.36 -8.55
CA TRP A 141 3.50 -9.96 -7.49
C TRP A 141 4.12 -10.24 -6.13
N PHE A 142 4.24 -9.21 -5.32
CA PHE A 142 4.63 -9.31 -3.92
C PHE A 142 3.42 -9.05 -3.05
N VAL A 143 2.99 -10.07 -2.32
CA VAL A 143 1.82 -10.01 -1.44
C VAL A 143 2.29 -9.74 -0.03
N GLY A 144 2.06 -8.53 0.45
CA GLY A 144 2.38 -8.09 1.81
C GLY A 144 1.18 -8.19 2.76
N ASP A 145 1.33 -7.66 3.97
CA ASP A 145 0.29 -7.69 5.00
C ASP A 145 -0.91 -6.79 4.70
N ARG A 146 -0.70 -5.68 4.00
CA ARG A 146 -1.73 -4.66 3.73
C ARG A 146 -1.81 -4.22 2.28
N ILE A 147 -0.79 -4.52 1.50
CA ILE A 147 -0.64 -4.03 0.13
C ILE A 147 -0.11 -5.18 -0.72
N VAL A 148 -0.65 -5.29 -1.93
CA VAL A 148 -0.10 -6.13 -2.99
C VAL A 148 0.67 -5.23 -3.94
N TYR A 149 1.91 -5.60 -4.24
CA TYR A 149 2.79 -4.84 -5.12
C TYR A 149 3.02 -5.59 -6.42
N LEU A 150 2.97 -4.88 -7.55
CA LEU A 150 3.54 -5.36 -8.79
C LEU A 150 4.92 -4.73 -8.94
N VAL A 151 5.93 -5.57 -9.01
CA VAL A 151 7.32 -5.16 -9.11
C VAL A 151 7.91 -5.67 -10.42
N LYS A 152 8.56 -4.77 -11.16
CA LYS A 152 9.37 -5.15 -12.30
C LYS A 152 10.76 -5.50 -11.78
N CYS A 153 11.16 -6.75 -11.97
CA CYS A 153 12.42 -7.31 -11.53
C CYS A 153 13.32 -7.60 -12.75
N ALA A 154 14.11 -6.63 -13.16
CA ALA A 154 15.17 -6.84 -14.15
C ALA A 154 16.48 -7.26 -13.47
N ILE A 155 17.54 -7.48 -14.22
CA ILE A 155 18.85 -7.82 -13.68
C ILE A 155 19.33 -6.64 -12.80
N ASN A 156 19.43 -6.89 -11.48
CA ASN A 156 19.87 -5.89 -10.48
C ASN A 156 19.05 -4.58 -10.43
N THR A 157 17.83 -4.58 -10.95
CA THR A 157 16.94 -3.42 -10.89
C THR A 157 15.55 -3.85 -10.52
N PHE A 158 15.01 -3.23 -9.46
CA PHE A 158 13.70 -3.55 -8.88
C PHE A 158 12.87 -2.27 -8.79
N ASN A 159 11.77 -2.20 -9.55
CA ASN A 159 10.89 -1.03 -9.58
C ASN A 159 9.47 -1.41 -9.21
N ILE A 160 8.90 -0.70 -8.26
CA ILE A 160 7.50 -0.88 -7.88
C ILE A 160 6.62 -0.14 -8.89
N GLU A 161 5.91 -0.88 -9.72
CA GLU A 161 5.04 -0.33 -10.77
C GLU A 161 3.62 -0.07 -10.28
N LEU A 162 3.10 -0.92 -9.39
CA LEU A 162 1.74 -0.81 -8.89
C LEU A 162 1.67 -1.17 -7.40
N ARG A 163 0.82 -0.45 -6.67
CA ARG A 163 0.48 -0.69 -5.27
C ARG A 163 -1.02 -0.84 -5.16
N ILE A 164 -1.49 -1.98 -4.68
CA ILE A 164 -2.90 -2.30 -4.50
C ILE A 164 -3.15 -2.52 -3.01
N PRO A 165 -3.64 -1.51 -2.28
CA PRO A 165 -3.98 -1.68 -0.88
C PRO A 165 -5.22 -2.56 -0.72
N TYR A 166 -5.30 -3.34 0.36
CA TYR A 166 -6.42 -4.24 0.64
C TYR A 166 -7.75 -3.51 0.85
N SER A 167 -7.71 -2.21 1.14
CA SER A 167 -8.91 -1.37 1.17
C SER A 167 -9.68 -1.32 -0.16
N LEU A 168 -9.03 -1.67 -1.28
CA LEU A 168 -9.69 -1.82 -2.58
C LEU A 168 -10.55 -3.07 -2.70
N PHE A 169 -10.39 -4.02 -1.81
CA PHE A 169 -11.09 -5.30 -1.83
C PHE A 169 -12.24 -5.37 -0.81
N ASP A 170 -12.93 -4.25 -0.55
CA ASP A 170 -14.09 -4.18 0.36
C ASP A 170 -13.83 -4.71 1.78
N GLY A 171 -12.60 -4.57 2.26
CA GLY A 171 -12.19 -5.08 3.56
C GLY A 171 -11.86 -6.58 3.56
N LEU A 172 -11.91 -7.23 2.41
CA LEU A 172 -11.40 -8.60 2.26
C LEU A 172 -9.88 -8.59 2.39
N THR A 173 -9.35 -9.56 3.08
CA THR A 173 -7.90 -9.76 3.24
C THR A 173 -7.42 -10.85 2.29
N VAL A 174 -6.15 -10.79 1.92
CA VAL A 174 -5.53 -11.92 1.24
C VAL A 174 -5.39 -13.05 2.23
N GLU A 175 -5.78 -14.24 1.82
CA GLU A 175 -5.63 -15.42 2.66
C GLU A 175 -4.17 -15.60 3.06
N GLU A 176 -3.92 -16.14 4.25
CA GLU A 176 -2.58 -16.34 4.80
C GLU A 176 -1.64 -17.14 3.88
N ARG A 177 -2.24 -17.97 3.02
CA ARG A 177 -1.57 -18.76 1.97
C ARG A 177 -1.87 -18.24 0.57
N GLY A 178 -2.49 -17.06 0.48
CA GLY A 178 -2.96 -16.51 -0.77
C GLY A 178 -1.83 -16.44 -1.80
N SER A 179 -2.05 -17.09 -2.92
CA SER A 179 -1.20 -17.01 -4.08
C SER A 179 -1.82 -16.09 -5.11
N VAL A 180 -0.99 -15.49 -5.92
CA VAL A 180 -1.42 -14.84 -7.16
C VAL A 180 -1.09 -15.77 -8.31
N ALA A 181 -2.09 -16.14 -9.10
CA ALA A 181 -1.90 -16.91 -10.31
C ALA A 181 -2.01 -15.98 -11.53
N TYR A 182 -1.06 -16.07 -12.45
CA TYR A 182 -1.11 -15.35 -13.71
C TYR A 182 -1.67 -16.25 -14.82
N ASP A 183 -2.72 -15.78 -15.48
CA ASP A 183 -3.31 -16.43 -16.65
C ASP A 183 -2.69 -15.83 -17.92
N VAL A 184 -1.82 -16.60 -18.55
CA VAL A 184 -1.12 -16.21 -19.79
C VAL A 184 -2.10 -15.99 -20.95
N ARG A 185 -3.23 -16.72 -21.00
CA ARG A 185 -4.21 -16.63 -22.11
C ARG A 185 -4.97 -15.32 -22.08
N ASN A 186 -5.35 -14.88 -20.89
CA ASN A 186 -6.18 -13.69 -20.70
C ASN A 186 -5.37 -12.45 -20.28
N GLY A 187 -4.06 -12.59 -20.06
CA GLY A 187 -3.19 -11.48 -19.64
C GLY A 187 -3.58 -10.88 -18.29
N CYS A 188 -4.20 -11.64 -17.41
CA CYS A 188 -4.67 -11.15 -16.12
C CYS A 188 -4.15 -12.00 -14.96
N SER A 189 -4.10 -11.41 -13.78
CA SER A 189 -3.73 -12.10 -12.54
C SER A 189 -4.94 -12.30 -11.65
N TYR A 190 -5.00 -13.42 -10.96
CA TYR A 190 -6.03 -13.75 -9.98
C TYR A 190 -5.42 -13.79 -8.59
N LEU A 191 -5.89 -12.94 -7.70
CA LEU A 191 -5.47 -12.89 -6.31
C LEU A 191 -6.55 -13.57 -5.44
N CYS A 192 -6.14 -14.56 -4.66
CA CYS A 192 -7.03 -15.24 -3.72
C CYS A 192 -7.24 -14.39 -2.47
N LEU A 193 -8.49 -14.01 -2.23
CA LEU A 193 -8.94 -13.36 -1.01
C LEU A 193 -9.66 -14.37 -0.11
N ASN A 194 -9.92 -14.04 1.16
CA ASN A 194 -10.54 -14.96 2.10
C ASN A 194 -11.94 -15.46 1.67
N ASN A 195 -12.73 -14.64 0.97
CA ASN A 195 -14.08 -15.01 0.50
C ASN A 195 -14.34 -14.63 -0.96
N ALA A 196 -13.30 -14.31 -1.73
CA ALA A 196 -13.44 -13.89 -3.12
C ALA A 196 -12.15 -14.13 -3.92
N ILE A 197 -12.23 -13.94 -5.21
CA ILE A 197 -11.08 -13.88 -6.11
C ILE A 197 -11.07 -12.51 -6.77
N ALA A 198 -9.99 -11.76 -6.59
CA ALA A 198 -9.78 -10.51 -7.31
C ALA A 198 -9.09 -10.78 -8.65
N ARG A 199 -9.71 -10.36 -9.74
CA ARG A 199 -9.09 -10.35 -11.08
C ARG A 199 -8.39 -9.02 -11.29
N ILE A 200 -7.11 -9.06 -11.62
CA ILE A 200 -6.26 -7.88 -11.86
C ILE A 200 -5.81 -7.92 -13.31
N GLU A 201 -6.22 -6.96 -14.09
CA GLU A 201 -5.77 -6.79 -15.47
C GLU A 201 -4.49 -5.97 -15.47
N THR A 202 -3.40 -6.55 -15.94
CA THR A 202 -2.07 -5.93 -15.99
C THR A 202 -1.66 -5.58 -17.40
N ASP A 203 -2.60 -5.25 -18.27
CA ASP A 203 -2.25 -4.74 -19.59
C ASP A 203 -1.44 -3.44 -19.43
N SER A 204 -0.28 -3.40 -20.06
CA SER A 204 0.64 -2.25 -20.01
C SER A 204 -0.01 -0.94 -20.42
N SER A 205 -1.06 -0.99 -21.24
CA SER A 205 -1.88 0.17 -21.58
C SER A 205 -2.79 0.63 -20.42
N SER A 206 -3.22 -0.28 -19.55
CA SER A 206 -4.09 0.03 -18.40
C SER A 206 -3.30 0.54 -17.20
N LEU A 207 -2.05 0.08 -17.01
CA LEU A 207 -1.14 0.62 -15.98
C LEU A 207 -0.86 2.12 -16.19
N TYR A 208 -0.79 2.56 -17.44
CA TYR A 208 -0.68 3.98 -17.77
C TYR A 208 -2.00 4.75 -17.68
N LYS A 209 -3.15 4.10 -17.91
CA LYS A 209 -4.48 4.73 -17.84
C LYS A 209 -4.99 4.95 -16.42
N SER A 210 -4.46 4.24 -15.42
CA SER A 210 -4.87 4.44 -14.01
C SER A 210 -4.32 5.72 -13.36
N ARG A 211 -3.60 6.55 -14.09
CA ARG A 211 -3.39 7.97 -13.76
C ARG A 211 -4.63 8.81 -14.06
N VAL A 212 -5.81 8.34 -13.71
CA VAL A 212 -6.93 9.27 -13.49
C VAL A 212 -6.45 10.22 -12.41
N ARG A 213 -6.16 11.46 -12.78
CA ARG A 213 -5.91 12.54 -11.82
C ARG A 213 -7.15 12.63 -10.96
N ARG A 214 -7.11 11.96 -9.83
CA ARG A 214 -8.14 12.07 -8.81
C ARG A 214 -8.02 13.47 -8.27
N SER A 215 -8.92 14.36 -8.69
CA SER A 215 -8.93 15.73 -8.22
C SER A 215 -9.87 15.84 -7.02
N LEU A 216 -9.39 16.47 -5.97
CA LEU A 216 -10.20 16.89 -4.84
C LEU A 216 -10.56 18.36 -5.06
N TRP A 217 -11.84 18.72 -4.91
CA TRP A 217 -12.26 20.10 -4.94
C TRP A 217 -13.30 20.40 -3.88
N ILE A 218 -13.43 21.68 -3.58
CA ILE A 218 -14.47 22.18 -2.69
C ILE A 218 -15.72 22.44 -3.53
N SER A 219 -16.77 21.65 -3.30
CA SER A 219 -18.03 21.76 -4.04
C SER A 219 -18.98 22.78 -3.44
N GLY A 220 -18.77 23.19 -2.18
CA GLY A 220 -19.61 24.16 -1.52
C GLY A 220 -18.97 24.79 -0.29
N MET A 221 -19.23 26.08 -0.10
CA MET A 221 -18.89 26.84 1.08
C MET A 221 -20.17 27.50 1.63
N ARG A 222 -20.62 27.05 2.80
CA ARG A 222 -21.82 27.59 3.47
C ARG A 222 -21.42 28.31 4.74
N VAL A 223 -21.89 29.53 4.90
CA VAL A 223 -21.68 30.34 6.09
C VAL A 223 -22.96 30.43 6.90
N ILE A 224 -22.82 30.46 8.23
CA ILE A 224 -23.93 30.42 9.18
C ILE A 224 -23.67 31.46 10.26
N ASP A 225 -24.66 32.25 10.54
CA ASP A 225 -24.75 33.05 11.76
C ASP A 225 -25.40 32.19 12.85
N GLU A 226 -24.59 31.80 13.86
CA GLU A 226 -25.10 30.96 14.95
C GLU A 226 -26.13 31.64 15.84
N PHE A 227 -26.16 32.99 15.85
CA PHE A 227 -27.11 33.75 16.65
C PHE A 227 -28.51 33.84 16.00
N SER A 228 -28.55 34.24 14.74
CA SER A 228 -29.84 34.42 14.02
C SER A 228 -30.27 33.14 13.29
N GLY A 229 -29.38 32.15 13.14
CA GLY A 229 -29.63 30.96 12.36
C GLY A 229 -29.62 31.18 10.85
N LYS A 230 -29.31 32.41 10.39
CA LYS A 230 -29.18 32.73 8.95
C LYS A 230 -28.10 31.88 8.30
N ARG A 231 -28.34 31.43 7.08
CA ARG A 231 -27.44 30.63 6.28
C ARG A 231 -27.29 31.21 4.90
N LYS A 232 -26.06 31.28 4.40
CA LYS A 232 -25.75 31.75 3.05
C LYS A 232 -24.75 30.80 2.40
N THR A 233 -24.95 30.48 1.13
CA THR A 233 -23.98 29.73 0.33
C THR A 233 -23.18 30.72 -0.48
N LEU A 234 -21.84 30.63 -0.34
CA LEU A 234 -20.91 31.47 -1.06
C LEU A 234 -20.37 30.76 -2.29
N VAL A 235 -19.98 31.55 -3.29
CA VAL A 235 -19.23 31.00 -4.42
C VAL A 235 -17.86 30.61 -3.95
N VAL A 236 -17.45 29.37 -4.30
CA VAL A 236 -16.14 28.83 -3.95
C VAL A 236 -15.09 29.43 -4.89
N GLN A 237 -14.38 30.43 -4.38
CA GLN A 237 -13.28 31.08 -5.11
C GLN A 237 -12.19 31.55 -4.14
N PRO A 238 -10.91 31.54 -4.56
CA PRO A 238 -9.83 32.05 -3.74
C PRO A 238 -10.08 33.52 -3.32
N GLY A 239 -9.86 33.84 -2.06
CA GLY A 239 -10.11 35.18 -1.52
C GLY A 239 -11.59 35.51 -1.27
N ALA A 240 -12.46 34.51 -1.15
CA ALA A 240 -13.86 34.70 -0.80
C ALA A 240 -13.98 35.51 0.50
N LYS A 241 -14.86 36.54 0.49
CA LYS A 241 -15.10 37.40 1.65
C LYS A 241 -16.38 36.97 2.35
N VAL A 242 -16.27 36.76 3.65
CA VAL A 242 -17.38 36.38 4.54
C VAL A 242 -17.77 37.62 5.34
N GLU A 243 -19.06 37.95 5.32
CA GLU A 243 -19.61 39.05 6.10
C GLU A 243 -19.44 38.79 7.60
N PRO A 244 -19.19 39.84 8.43
CA PRO A 244 -18.80 39.66 9.83
C PRO A 244 -19.88 39.05 10.72
N GLU A 245 -21.14 39.01 10.30
CA GLU A 245 -22.22 38.34 11.00
C GLU A 245 -22.12 36.81 10.94
N PHE A 246 -21.46 36.25 9.92
CA PHE A 246 -21.29 34.83 9.74
C PHE A 246 -19.97 34.35 10.37
N ASN A 247 -20.09 33.70 11.50
CA ASN A 247 -18.94 33.23 12.28
C ASN A 247 -18.69 31.72 12.18
N THR A 248 -19.50 31.02 11.42
CA THR A 248 -19.39 29.59 11.21
C THR A 248 -19.34 29.28 9.72
N VAL A 249 -18.33 28.51 9.33
CA VAL A 249 -18.11 28.09 7.93
C VAL A 249 -18.15 26.59 7.80
N ASN A 250 -18.94 26.09 6.85
CA ASN A 250 -19.05 24.68 6.52
C ASN A 250 -18.58 24.45 5.07
N PHE A 251 -17.51 23.66 4.92
CA PHE A 251 -16.98 23.24 3.63
C PHE A 251 -17.52 21.89 3.24
N THR A 252 -17.91 21.75 1.99
CA THR A 252 -18.29 20.47 1.38
C THR A 252 -17.28 20.16 0.29
N LEU A 253 -16.66 18.98 0.39
CA LEU A 253 -15.69 18.49 -0.58
C LEU A 253 -16.34 17.54 -1.56
N CYS A 254 -15.78 17.43 -2.74
CA CYS A 254 -16.08 16.38 -3.70
C CYS A 254 -14.80 15.68 -4.14
N TYR A 255 -14.81 14.37 -4.01
CA TYR A 255 -13.75 13.49 -4.47
C TYR A 255 -14.40 12.34 -5.21
N PRO A 256 -14.46 12.37 -6.55
CA PRO A 256 -15.19 11.39 -7.35
C PRO A 256 -14.40 10.09 -7.42
N VAL A 257 -14.66 9.21 -6.51
CA VAL A 257 -14.14 7.83 -6.50
C VAL A 257 -15.33 6.90 -6.59
N TYR A 258 -15.45 6.22 -7.73
CA TYR A 258 -16.52 5.27 -8.02
C TYR A 258 -16.13 3.81 -7.67
N SER A 259 -15.15 3.65 -6.80
CA SER A 259 -14.72 2.34 -6.29
C SER A 259 -14.93 2.28 -4.79
N ASN A 260 -15.05 1.08 -4.25
CA ASN A 260 -15.13 0.83 -2.81
C ASN A 260 -13.84 1.20 -2.04
N TYR A 261 -13.03 2.07 -2.63
CA TYR A 261 -11.77 2.55 -2.08
C TYR A 261 -11.98 3.32 -0.79
N THR A 262 -11.45 2.80 0.30
CA THR A 262 -11.51 3.46 1.60
C THR A 262 -10.39 4.49 1.70
N TYR A 263 -10.70 5.74 1.44
CA TYR A 263 -9.77 6.85 1.68
C TYR A 263 -10.03 7.47 3.05
N LYS A 264 -9.01 8.12 3.59
CA LYS A 264 -9.10 8.95 4.79
C LYS A 264 -8.95 10.41 4.39
N VAL A 265 -9.66 11.27 5.09
CA VAL A 265 -9.59 12.72 4.89
C VAL A 265 -8.98 13.36 6.12
N ARG A 266 -8.15 14.37 5.91
CA ARG A 266 -7.68 15.25 6.98
C ARG A 266 -7.85 16.70 6.58
N TYR A 267 -8.08 17.56 7.56
CA TYR A 267 -8.37 18.97 7.40
C TYR A 267 -7.44 19.81 8.23
N ARG A 268 -7.09 20.99 7.73
CA ARG A 268 -6.40 22.04 8.47
C ARG A 268 -7.02 23.38 8.11
N LEU A 269 -7.10 24.29 9.06
CA LEU A 269 -7.52 25.67 8.84
C LEU A 269 -6.42 26.58 9.40
N GLU A 270 -5.53 27.06 8.53
CA GLU A 270 -4.51 28.01 8.90
C GLU A 270 -5.16 29.31 9.35
N GLY A 271 -4.61 29.94 10.39
CA GLY A 271 -5.22 31.06 11.08
C GLY A 271 -6.14 30.67 12.23
N TYR A 272 -6.54 29.38 12.33
CA TYR A 272 -7.29 28.84 13.45
C TYR A 272 -6.48 27.75 14.19
N SER A 273 -5.90 26.80 13.49
CA SER A 273 -5.03 25.75 14.04
C SER A 273 -4.11 25.20 12.95
N ASP A 274 -2.81 25.07 13.26
CA ASP A 274 -1.83 24.50 12.35
C ASP A 274 -1.80 22.96 12.34
N GLN A 275 -2.61 22.34 13.20
CA GLN A 275 -2.66 20.88 13.30
C GLN A 275 -3.63 20.26 12.30
N TRP A 276 -3.22 19.16 11.67
CA TRP A 276 -4.09 18.34 10.84
C TRP A 276 -5.09 17.56 11.71
N MET A 277 -6.36 17.76 11.46
CA MET A 277 -7.44 17.06 12.12
C MET A 277 -7.98 15.93 11.24
N PRO A 278 -8.11 14.69 11.76
CA PRO A 278 -8.71 13.60 11.00
C PRO A 278 -10.20 13.89 10.75
N GLY A 279 -10.63 13.65 9.50
CA GLY A 279 -12.00 13.91 9.07
C GLY A 279 -12.87 12.65 8.91
N GLY A 280 -12.32 11.46 9.13
CA GLY A 280 -13.04 10.22 8.90
C GLY A 280 -13.38 10.00 7.41
N ARG A 281 -14.62 9.55 7.15
CA ARG A 281 -15.14 9.34 5.78
C ARG A 281 -16.00 10.50 5.27
N TYR A 282 -16.23 11.51 6.11
CA TYR A 282 -17.13 12.60 5.74
C TYR A 282 -16.39 13.69 4.96
N LEU A 283 -16.90 14.00 3.78
CA LEU A 283 -16.39 15.07 2.92
C LEU A 283 -16.96 16.44 3.32
N GLN A 284 -17.26 16.63 4.60
CA GLN A 284 -17.77 17.90 5.14
C GLN A 284 -17.00 18.26 6.41
N LYS A 285 -16.65 19.54 6.53
CA LYS A 285 -15.99 20.07 7.71
C LYS A 285 -16.59 21.41 8.11
N LYS A 286 -17.04 21.50 9.35
CA LYS A 286 -17.58 22.71 9.97
C LYS A 286 -16.56 23.31 10.93
N TYR A 287 -16.35 24.60 10.82
CA TYR A 287 -15.60 25.42 11.80
C TYR A 287 -16.54 26.48 12.36
N SER A 288 -16.70 26.53 13.68
CA SER A 288 -17.61 27.41 14.37
C SER A 288 -16.83 28.48 15.15
N ARG A 289 -17.48 29.65 15.35
CA ARG A 289 -16.96 30.77 16.14
C ARG A 289 -15.59 31.29 15.65
N LEU A 290 -15.44 31.38 14.34
CA LEU A 290 -14.28 31.99 13.73
C LEU A 290 -14.30 33.50 13.97
N SER A 291 -13.17 34.07 14.35
CA SER A 291 -12.96 35.51 14.46
C SER A 291 -12.79 36.14 13.08
N TYR A 292 -12.86 37.48 13.00
CA TYR A 292 -12.45 38.16 11.78
C TYR A 292 -10.96 37.95 11.52
N GLY A 293 -10.58 37.77 10.26
CA GLY A 293 -9.21 37.50 9.87
C GLY A 293 -9.12 36.70 8.58
N SER A 294 -7.89 36.46 8.17
CA SER A 294 -7.57 35.67 6.99
C SER A 294 -7.32 34.21 7.37
N TYR A 295 -7.87 33.32 6.60
CA TYR A 295 -7.80 31.86 6.81
C TYR A 295 -7.46 31.15 5.51
N VAL A 296 -6.78 30.02 5.62
CA VAL A 296 -6.59 29.09 4.50
C VAL A 296 -7.15 27.73 4.90
N PHE A 297 -8.24 27.32 4.27
CA PHE A 297 -8.77 25.98 4.44
C PHE A 297 -8.00 25.02 3.57
N GLN A 298 -7.50 23.95 4.17
CA GLN A 298 -6.76 22.89 3.49
C GLN A 298 -7.40 21.54 3.80
N ALA A 299 -7.50 20.71 2.77
CA ALA A 299 -7.97 19.35 2.89
C ALA A 299 -7.13 18.41 2.04
N GLU A 300 -6.86 17.25 2.58
CA GLU A 300 -6.11 16.20 1.92
C GLU A 300 -6.83 14.86 2.01
N ILE A 301 -6.82 14.17 0.90
CA ILE A 301 -7.19 12.75 0.83
C ILE A 301 -5.90 11.94 0.87
N TYR A 302 -5.82 10.99 1.76
CA TYR A 302 -4.65 10.14 1.91
C TYR A 302 -5.02 8.68 2.11
N ASP A 303 -4.10 7.82 1.73
CA ASP A 303 -4.15 6.39 1.94
C ASP A 303 -2.85 5.96 2.61
N THR A 304 -2.97 5.31 3.75
CA THR A 304 -1.86 4.89 4.61
C THR A 304 -0.91 6.05 4.94
N ASP A 305 0.08 6.36 4.07
CA ASP A 305 1.06 7.44 4.26
C ASP A 305 1.20 8.35 3.02
N ARG A 306 0.42 8.09 1.97
CA ARG A 306 0.51 8.84 0.71
C ARG A 306 -0.65 9.78 0.53
N VAL A 307 -0.36 11.07 0.27
CA VAL A 307 -1.36 12.05 -0.16
C VAL A 307 -1.76 11.76 -1.60
N LEU A 308 -3.04 11.52 -1.82
CA LEU A 308 -3.63 11.20 -3.13
C LEU A 308 -4.12 12.45 -3.85
N ALA A 309 -4.68 13.40 -3.11
CA ALA A 309 -5.15 14.67 -3.60
C ALA A 309 -5.20 15.69 -2.47
N SER A 310 -4.99 16.96 -2.80
CA SER A 310 -5.11 18.09 -1.88
C SER A 310 -5.87 19.24 -2.51
N VAL A 311 -6.48 20.07 -1.68
CA VAL A 311 -7.13 21.31 -2.10
C VAL A 311 -6.93 22.38 -1.05
N GLU A 312 -6.78 23.62 -1.49
CA GLU A 312 -6.62 24.80 -0.65
C GLU A 312 -7.61 25.88 -1.06
N LEU A 313 -8.14 26.62 -0.09
CA LEU A 313 -9.03 27.74 -0.31
C LEU A 313 -8.73 28.85 0.71
N PRO A 314 -8.07 29.92 0.29
CA PRO A 314 -7.94 31.11 1.10
C PRO A 314 -9.28 31.89 1.14
N PHE A 315 -9.67 32.36 2.32
CA PHE A 315 -10.85 33.20 2.51
C PHE A 315 -10.62 34.18 3.67
N GLU A 316 -11.44 35.23 3.76
CA GLU A 316 -11.36 36.25 4.77
C GLU A 316 -12.73 36.48 5.41
N ILE A 317 -12.76 36.52 6.73
CA ILE A 317 -13.90 37.00 7.50
C ILE A 317 -13.67 38.48 7.78
N LEU A 318 -14.57 39.33 7.25
CA LEU A 318 -14.43 40.78 7.34
C LEU A 318 -14.59 41.26 8.78
N ARG A 319 -13.93 42.38 9.06
CA ARG A 319 -14.08 43.04 10.37
C ARG A 319 -15.47 43.67 10.48
N PRO A 320 -16.13 43.56 11.64
CA PRO A 320 -17.36 44.33 11.88
C PRO A 320 -17.11 45.82 11.76
N TRP A 321 -18.11 46.55 11.27
CA TRP A 321 -17.99 48.00 11.03
C TRP A 321 -17.57 48.80 12.30
N TYR A 322 -18.04 48.38 13.47
CA TYR A 322 -17.72 48.98 14.78
C TYR A 322 -16.26 48.75 15.23
N LEU A 323 -15.52 47.84 14.62
CA LEU A 323 -14.10 47.66 14.79
C LEU A 323 -13.26 48.23 13.65
N SER A 324 -13.90 48.95 12.71
CA SER A 324 -13.18 49.63 11.65
C SER A 324 -12.28 50.77 12.24
N TYR A 325 -11.19 51.09 11.54
CA TYR A 325 -10.31 52.16 11.95
C TYR A 325 -11.02 53.50 12.19
N TRP A 326 -12.02 53.79 11.36
CA TRP A 326 -12.85 55.02 11.49
C TRP A 326 -13.72 54.98 12.75
N ALA A 327 -14.33 53.85 13.05
CA ALA A 327 -15.15 53.70 14.25
C ALA A 327 -14.30 53.83 15.53
N VAL A 328 -13.14 53.12 15.59
CA VAL A 328 -12.23 53.23 16.71
C VAL A 328 -11.71 54.66 16.88
N GLY A 329 -11.34 55.33 15.78
CA GLY A 329 -10.95 56.76 15.80
C GLY A 329 -12.04 57.66 16.35
N SER A 330 -13.30 57.44 15.95
CA SER A 330 -14.43 58.21 16.47
C SER A 330 -14.70 57.94 17.97
N TYR A 331 -14.52 56.73 18.46
CA TYR A 331 -14.64 56.42 19.90
C TYR A 331 -13.56 57.09 20.74
N ILE A 332 -12.33 57.13 20.25
CA ILE A 332 -11.21 57.83 20.91
C ILE A 332 -11.49 59.30 20.95
N LEU A 333 -11.95 59.91 19.86
CA LEU A 333 -12.30 61.35 19.78
C LEU A 333 -13.44 61.67 20.75
N ALA A 334 -14.50 60.87 20.76
CA ALA A 334 -15.63 61.04 21.67
C ALA A 334 -15.20 60.95 23.13
N GLY A 335 -14.29 60.00 23.47
CA GLY A 335 -13.72 59.85 24.79
C GLY A 335 -12.89 61.06 25.22
N LEU A 336 -12.08 61.61 24.30
CA LEU A 336 -11.31 62.87 24.56
C LEU A 336 -12.20 64.07 24.76
N CYS A 337 -13.27 64.24 23.95
CA CYS A 337 -14.24 65.29 24.12
C CYS A 337 -14.98 65.22 25.47
N LEU A 338 -15.32 64.01 25.92
CA LEU A 338 -15.94 63.81 27.23
C LEU A 338 -15.03 64.18 28.38
N LEU A 339 -13.75 63.82 28.27
CA LEU A 339 -12.72 64.18 29.24
C LEU A 339 -12.46 65.73 29.29
N ALA A 340 -12.60 66.40 28.17
CA ALA A 340 -12.42 67.86 28.11
C ALA A 340 -13.64 68.63 28.64
N LEU A 341 -14.80 67.98 28.78
CA LEU A 341 -16.03 68.53 29.34
C LEU A 341 -16.20 68.32 30.85
N LEU A 342 -15.40 67.45 31.43
CA LEU A 342 -15.29 67.19 32.89
C LEU A 342 -14.21 68.10 33.50
#